data_cd84d8a4b4f7080af4edcf4607956902
#
_entry.id   cd84d8a4b4f7080af4edcf4607956902
#
_cell.length_a   1.000
_cell.length_b   1.000
_cell.length_c   1.000
_cell.angle_alpha   90.00
_cell.angle_beta   90.00
_cell.angle_gamma   90.00
#
_symmetry.space_group_name_H-M   'P 1'
#
loop_
_entity.id
_entity.type
_entity.pdbx_description
1 polymer ?
#
loop_
_entity_poly.entity_id
_entity_poly.type
_entity_poly.pdbx_seq_one_letter_code
_entity_poly.pdbx_strand_id
1 'polypeptide(L)'
;MKKIIILAAAMLFSWQGIQAQNDNSDEDNDVITVTDKDGKSEEFEVPVGLEDNLDSLLHLYNTQTYMMADTSCKYRDVNPVFETQVYIDRLKRLPTIIEMPYNEVVQKFIDRYSGKLRRSVSFMLGASNFYMPIFEEALEAYNLPLELKYLPVIESALNPKAVSRVGATGLWQFMLSTGKRYGLEVNTLYDERRDPVKAS
;
A
#
# COMPACT_ATOMS: atom_id res chain seq x y z
N MET A 1 32.85 58.89 -19.26
CA MET A 1 32.00 57.78 -19.78
C MET A 1 32.72 56.43 -19.63
N LYS A 2 33.09 56.03 -18.42
CA LYS A 2 33.81 54.73 -18.17
C LYS A 2 33.41 54.06 -16.85
N LYS A 3 32.16 54.28 -16.38
CA LYS A 3 31.71 53.68 -15.10
C LYS A 3 30.40 52.88 -15.18
N ILE A 4 29.89 52.58 -16.39
CA ILE A 4 28.63 51.86 -16.55
C ILE A 4 28.79 50.42 -17.05
N ILE A 5 30.02 50.01 -17.40
CA ILE A 5 30.24 48.65 -17.98
C ILE A 5 30.58 47.58 -16.93
N ILE A 6 30.85 47.94 -15.67
CA ILE A 6 31.22 46.95 -14.63
C ILE A 6 30.05 46.39 -13.87
N LEU A 7 28.86 46.98 -13.99
CA LEU A 7 27.67 46.47 -13.27
C LEU A 7 26.81 45.43 -14.04
N ALA A 8 27.10 45.25 -15.34
CA ALA A 8 26.39 44.27 -16.17
C ALA A 8 27.01 42.85 -16.16
N ALA A 9 28.27 42.70 -15.65
CA ALA A 9 28.94 41.43 -15.62
C ALA A 9 28.72 40.62 -14.31
N ALA A 10 28.16 41.25 -13.26
CA ALA A 10 27.92 40.61 -11.99
C ALA A 10 26.51 39.91 -11.87
N MET A 11 25.63 40.10 -12.85
CA MET A 11 24.29 39.46 -12.87
C MET A 11 24.19 38.22 -13.75
N LEU A 12 25.27 37.78 -14.36
CA LEU A 12 25.28 36.58 -15.23
C LEU A 12 25.82 35.34 -14.56
N PHE A 13 26.17 35.38 -13.26
CA PHE A 13 26.78 34.23 -12.56
C PHE A 13 25.90 33.62 -11.46
N SER A 14 24.62 33.94 -11.36
CA SER A 14 23.75 33.37 -10.33
C SER A 14 22.56 32.59 -10.88
N TRP A 15 22.62 32.11 -12.11
CA TRP A 15 21.63 31.18 -12.65
C TRP A 15 22.29 29.88 -13.11
N GLN A 16 23.07 29.28 -12.24
CA GLN A 16 23.22 27.83 -12.32
C GLN A 16 21.99 27.26 -11.59
N GLY A 17 20.99 26.96 -12.42
CA GLY A 17 19.85 26.17 -12.01
C GLY A 17 20.36 24.93 -11.30
N ILE A 18 19.83 24.72 -10.11
CA ILE A 18 19.72 23.40 -9.55
C ILE A 18 18.91 22.62 -10.59
N GLN A 19 19.59 21.91 -11.48
CA GLN A 19 18.97 20.78 -12.14
C GLN A 19 18.67 19.81 -10.99
N ALA A 20 17.42 19.80 -10.57
CA ALA A 20 16.88 18.60 -9.97
C ALA A 20 17.25 17.49 -10.95
N GLN A 21 18.15 16.61 -10.52
CA GLN A 21 18.30 15.32 -11.15
C GLN A 21 16.90 14.75 -11.13
N ASN A 22 16.29 14.73 -12.31
CA ASN A 22 15.27 13.77 -12.61
C ASN A 22 16.00 12.44 -12.48
N ASP A 23 15.98 11.87 -11.28
CA ASP A 23 16.04 10.44 -11.17
C ASP A 23 14.82 9.97 -11.97
N ASN A 24 15.09 9.62 -13.21
CA ASN A 24 14.32 8.61 -13.90
C ASN A 24 14.50 7.34 -13.04
N SER A 25 13.82 7.32 -11.89
CA SER A 25 13.41 6.07 -11.31
C SER A 25 12.60 5.42 -12.43
N ASP A 26 13.19 4.40 -13.03
CA ASP A 26 12.51 3.46 -13.88
C ASP A 26 11.08 3.36 -13.36
N GLU A 27 10.11 3.64 -14.24
CA GLU A 27 8.74 3.23 -14.06
C GLU A 27 8.78 1.70 -14.05
N ASP A 28 9.24 1.15 -12.94
CA ASP A 28 9.17 -0.25 -12.63
C ASP A 28 7.69 -0.51 -12.55
N ASN A 29 7.14 -0.99 -13.68
CA ASN A 29 5.75 -1.38 -13.78
C ASN A 29 5.46 -2.30 -12.60
N ASP A 30 4.75 -1.79 -11.62
CA ASP A 30 4.33 -2.54 -10.43
C ASP A 30 3.22 -3.55 -10.79
N VAL A 31 3.38 -4.15 -11.97
CA VAL A 31 2.50 -5.14 -12.55
C VAL A 31 3.16 -6.51 -12.42
N ILE A 32 2.46 -7.43 -11.78
CA ILE A 32 2.85 -8.84 -11.75
C ILE A 32 2.15 -9.53 -12.91
N THR A 33 2.89 -9.86 -13.96
CA THR A 33 2.37 -10.64 -15.07
C THR A 33 2.46 -12.15 -14.75
N VAL A 34 1.35 -12.84 -14.86
CA VAL A 34 1.25 -14.28 -14.70
C VAL A 34 0.74 -14.88 -16.01
N THR A 35 1.48 -15.82 -16.56
CA THR A 35 1.08 -16.56 -17.76
C THR A 35 0.55 -17.92 -17.33
N ASP A 36 -0.69 -18.23 -17.71
CA ASP A 36 -1.32 -19.53 -17.50
C ASP A 36 -0.67 -20.61 -18.39
N LYS A 37 -0.94 -21.88 -18.06
CA LYS A 37 -0.49 -23.05 -18.85
C LYS A 37 -1.00 -23.03 -20.29
N ASP A 38 -2.11 -22.31 -20.52
CA ASP A 38 -2.73 -22.11 -21.82
C ASP A 38 -2.16 -20.88 -22.57
N GLY A 39 -1.11 -20.24 -22.05
CA GLY A 39 -0.44 -19.09 -22.66
C GLY A 39 -1.20 -17.77 -22.48
N LYS A 40 -2.26 -17.72 -21.68
CA LYS A 40 -2.98 -16.49 -21.35
C LYS A 40 -2.23 -15.75 -20.23
N SER A 41 -1.86 -14.51 -20.51
CA SER A 41 -1.22 -13.65 -19.51
C SER A 41 -2.28 -12.80 -18.81
N GLU A 42 -2.25 -12.77 -17.49
CA GLU A 42 -3.02 -11.86 -16.66
C GLU A 42 -2.07 -10.93 -15.91
N GLU A 43 -2.39 -9.64 -15.91
CA GLU A 43 -1.62 -8.61 -15.23
C GLU A 43 -2.32 -8.23 -13.93
N PHE A 44 -1.56 -8.29 -12.83
CA PHE A 44 -2.02 -7.88 -11.51
C PHE A 44 -1.29 -6.59 -11.13
N GLU A 45 -2.00 -5.49 -11.12
CA GLU A 45 -1.45 -4.21 -10.66
C GLU A 45 -1.29 -4.22 -9.13
N VAL A 46 -0.16 -3.70 -8.65
CA VAL A 46 0.01 -3.41 -7.22
C VAL A 46 -0.77 -2.14 -6.91
N PRO A 47 -1.55 -2.12 -5.83
CA PRO A 47 -2.34 -0.96 -5.47
C PRO A 47 -1.48 0.30 -5.36
N VAL A 48 -1.88 1.37 -6.04
CA VAL A 48 -1.18 2.68 -6.04
C VAL A 48 -1.01 3.23 -4.60
N GLY A 49 -1.93 2.89 -3.69
CA GLY A 49 -1.84 3.26 -2.27
C GLY A 49 -0.66 2.64 -1.51
N LEU A 50 0.03 1.64 -2.09
CA LEU A 50 1.22 1.04 -1.49
C LEU A 50 2.49 1.91 -1.68
N GLU A 51 2.50 2.85 -2.62
CA GLU A 51 3.68 3.63 -2.97
C GLU A 51 3.55 5.11 -2.56
N ASP A 52 2.37 5.70 -2.67
CA ASP A 52 2.14 7.10 -2.39
C ASP A 52 1.93 7.39 -0.89
N ASN A 53 2.69 8.34 -0.36
CA ASN A 53 2.57 8.89 1.01
C ASN A 53 2.85 7.94 2.18
N LEU A 54 3.44 6.79 1.95
CA LEU A 54 3.80 5.85 3.00
C LEU A 54 4.74 6.49 4.04
N ASP A 55 5.64 7.35 3.58
CA ASP A 55 6.59 8.04 4.45
C ASP A 55 5.90 9.00 5.43
N SER A 56 4.87 9.70 5.01
CA SER A 56 4.09 10.59 5.89
C SER A 56 3.27 9.81 6.92
N LEU A 57 2.68 8.68 6.51
CA LEU A 57 1.92 7.81 7.39
C LEU A 57 2.82 7.06 8.37
N LEU A 58 3.99 6.59 7.92
CA LEU A 58 5.03 6.01 8.78
C LEU A 58 5.56 7.01 9.80
N HIS A 59 5.75 8.27 9.40
CA HIS A 59 6.18 9.32 10.31
C HIS A 59 5.13 9.56 11.41
N LEU A 60 3.85 9.66 11.04
CA LEU A 60 2.75 9.79 12.00
C LEU A 60 2.67 8.57 12.94
N TYR A 61 2.81 7.37 12.39
CA TYR A 61 2.80 6.14 13.18
C TYR A 61 4.00 6.09 14.14
N ASN A 62 5.21 6.36 13.67
CA ASN A 62 6.43 6.32 14.49
C ASN A 62 6.43 7.38 15.58
N THR A 63 5.79 8.54 15.37
CA THR A 63 5.64 9.57 16.39
C THR A 63 4.59 9.23 17.45
N GLN A 64 3.66 8.30 17.13
CA GLN A 64 2.64 7.82 18.07
C GLN A 64 3.01 6.53 18.79
N THR A 65 4.13 5.90 18.44
CA THR A 65 4.49 4.58 18.99
C THR A 65 5.07 4.71 20.38
N TYR A 66 4.32 4.26 21.37
CA TYR A 66 4.75 4.14 22.76
C TYR A 66 5.51 2.83 23.03
N MET A 67 5.72 2.00 22.04
CA MET A 67 6.42 0.74 22.19
C MET A 67 7.90 0.90 21.86
N MET A 68 8.74 0.55 22.80
CA MET A 68 10.18 0.43 22.54
C MET A 68 10.40 -0.66 21.48
N ALA A 69 11.18 -0.32 20.45
CA ALA A 69 11.54 -1.30 19.42
C ALA A 69 12.26 -2.49 20.09
N ASP A 70 11.79 -3.71 19.80
CA ASP A 70 12.49 -4.92 20.21
C ASP A 70 13.85 -4.99 19.51
N THR A 71 14.91 -4.66 20.24
CA THR A 71 16.29 -4.69 19.76
C THR A 71 16.92 -6.07 19.84
N SER A 72 16.24 -7.07 20.44
CA SER A 72 16.74 -8.42 20.60
C SER A 72 16.59 -9.28 19.34
N CYS A 73 15.77 -8.87 18.37
CA CYS A 73 15.51 -9.61 17.14
C CYS A 73 16.74 -9.62 16.22
N LYS A 74 17.33 -10.78 16.04
CA LYS A 74 18.53 -10.99 15.18
C LYS A 74 18.26 -10.83 13.68
N TYR A 75 16.98 -10.85 13.26
CA TYR A 75 16.57 -10.89 11.84
C TYR A 75 15.85 -9.61 11.40
N ARG A 76 16.17 -8.48 12.01
CA ARG A 76 15.47 -7.20 11.76
C ARG A 76 15.42 -6.78 10.28
N ASP A 77 16.50 -7.07 9.53
CA ASP A 77 16.71 -6.54 8.18
C ASP A 77 16.72 -7.63 7.11
N VAL A 78 16.55 -8.89 7.49
CA VAL A 78 16.58 -10.01 6.55
C VAL A 78 15.35 -10.87 6.72
N ASN A 79 14.62 -11.10 5.62
CA ASN A 79 13.58 -12.11 5.61
C ASN A 79 14.19 -13.46 5.25
N PRO A 80 13.99 -14.50 6.06
CA PRO A 80 14.43 -15.84 5.71
C PRO A 80 13.63 -16.32 4.48
N VAL A 81 14.36 -16.87 3.50
CA VAL A 81 13.76 -17.58 2.37
C VAL A 81 13.59 -19.03 2.78
N PHE A 82 12.39 -19.55 2.60
CA PHE A 82 12.06 -20.94 2.93
C PHE A 82 11.87 -21.77 1.66
N GLU A 83 12.00 -23.07 1.79
CA GLU A 83 11.60 -24.01 0.74
C GLU A 83 10.08 -23.93 0.50
N THR A 84 9.66 -24.19 -0.73
CA THR A 84 8.25 -24.15 -1.17
C THR A 84 7.32 -24.94 -0.25
N GLN A 85 7.78 -26.11 0.23
CA GLN A 85 6.97 -26.95 1.11
C GLN A 85 6.60 -26.26 2.42
N VAL A 86 7.49 -25.41 2.95
CA VAL A 86 7.21 -24.64 4.18
C VAL A 86 6.07 -23.66 3.99
N TYR A 87 6.01 -23.00 2.82
CA TYR A 87 4.90 -22.10 2.49
C TYR A 87 3.58 -22.86 2.35
N ILE A 88 3.60 -23.98 1.63
CA ILE A 88 2.42 -24.88 1.48
C ILE A 88 1.89 -25.30 2.84
N ASP A 89 2.77 -25.76 3.73
CA ASP A 89 2.39 -26.25 5.05
C ASP A 89 1.85 -25.11 5.94
N ARG A 90 2.39 -23.90 5.82
CA ARG A 90 1.90 -22.73 6.54
C ARG A 90 0.51 -22.31 6.06
N LEU A 91 0.29 -22.25 4.75
CA LEU A 91 -1.01 -21.91 4.17
C LEU A 91 -2.09 -22.93 4.59
N LYS A 92 -1.79 -24.22 4.55
CA LYS A 92 -2.71 -25.28 5.00
C LYS A 92 -3.09 -25.23 6.48
N ARG A 93 -2.25 -24.60 7.31
CA ARG A 93 -2.51 -24.46 8.75
C ARG A 93 -3.34 -23.24 9.11
N LEU A 94 -3.57 -22.33 8.15
CA LEU A 94 -4.40 -21.16 8.41
C LEU A 94 -5.84 -21.63 8.67
N PRO A 95 -6.47 -21.19 9.77
CA PRO A 95 -7.84 -21.54 10.09
C PRO A 95 -8.81 -20.68 9.28
N THR A 96 -8.79 -20.84 7.95
CA THR A 96 -9.58 -20.03 7.02
C THR A 96 -10.73 -20.84 6.43
N ILE A 97 -11.85 -20.16 6.15
CA ILE A 97 -12.99 -20.73 5.42
C ILE A 97 -12.69 -20.75 3.93
N ILE A 98 -12.04 -19.69 3.44
CA ILE A 98 -11.60 -19.59 2.05
C ILE A 98 -10.32 -20.41 1.90
N GLU A 99 -10.31 -21.32 0.92
CA GLU A 99 -9.10 -22.11 0.62
C GLU A 99 -7.95 -21.19 0.17
N MET A 100 -6.78 -21.43 0.75
CA MET A 100 -5.54 -20.70 0.45
C MET A 100 -4.54 -21.60 -0.29
N PRO A 101 -4.77 -21.91 -1.59
CA PRO A 101 -3.88 -22.76 -2.35
C PRO A 101 -2.55 -22.06 -2.62
N TYR A 102 -1.46 -22.82 -2.53
CA TYR A 102 -0.17 -22.33 -2.99
C TYR A 102 -0.05 -22.49 -4.51
N ASN A 103 0.40 -21.44 -5.17
CA ASN A 103 0.75 -21.45 -6.59
C ASN A 103 1.85 -20.41 -6.86
N GLU A 104 2.31 -20.30 -8.10
CA GLU A 104 3.36 -19.35 -8.50
C GLU A 104 2.97 -17.88 -8.27
N VAL A 105 1.69 -17.55 -8.42
CA VAL A 105 1.17 -16.20 -8.15
C VAL A 105 1.35 -15.86 -6.67
N VAL A 106 0.90 -16.75 -5.80
CA VAL A 106 1.04 -16.61 -4.34
C VAL A 106 2.50 -16.46 -3.96
N GLN A 107 3.42 -17.23 -4.57
CA GLN A 107 4.85 -17.08 -4.31
C GLN A 107 5.36 -15.70 -4.72
N LYS A 108 5.00 -15.19 -5.89
CA LYS A 108 5.38 -13.84 -6.32
C LYS A 108 4.91 -12.76 -5.36
N PHE A 109 3.70 -12.87 -4.84
CA PHE A 109 3.20 -11.96 -3.81
C PHE A 109 3.96 -12.12 -2.48
N ILE A 110 4.22 -13.34 -2.03
CA ILE A 110 5.05 -13.58 -0.82
C ILE A 110 6.41 -12.89 -0.97
N ASP A 111 7.10 -13.10 -2.10
CA ASP A 111 8.41 -12.52 -2.35
C ASP A 111 8.35 -10.99 -2.40
N ARG A 112 7.32 -10.43 -3.02
CA ARG A 112 7.13 -8.98 -3.12
C ARG A 112 6.86 -8.35 -1.76
N TYR A 113 5.91 -8.88 -0.99
CA TYR A 113 5.57 -8.37 0.34
C TYR A 113 6.69 -8.58 1.36
N SER A 114 7.41 -9.69 1.30
CA SER A 114 8.56 -9.95 2.18
C SER A 114 9.85 -9.22 1.74
N GLY A 115 9.96 -8.84 0.46
CA GLY A 115 11.10 -8.15 -0.14
C GLY A 115 10.87 -6.66 -0.33
N LYS A 116 10.57 -6.24 -1.57
CA LYS A 116 10.44 -4.83 -1.97
C LYS A 116 9.44 -4.05 -1.09
N LEU A 117 8.30 -4.65 -0.75
CA LEU A 117 7.24 -4.00 0.03
C LEU A 117 7.36 -4.19 1.55
N ARG A 118 8.50 -4.70 2.06
CA ARG A 118 8.68 -4.97 3.49
C ARG A 118 8.37 -3.75 4.38
N ARG A 119 8.77 -2.56 3.96
CA ARG A 119 8.49 -1.32 4.68
C ARG A 119 6.99 -1.03 4.74
N SER A 120 6.30 -1.22 3.62
CA SER A 120 4.84 -1.08 3.53
C SER A 120 4.13 -2.10 4.41
N VAL A 121 4.62 -3.35 4.43
CA VAL A 121 4.09 -4.40 5.32
C VAL A 121 4.23 -4.00 6.78
N SER A 122 5.34 -3.42 7.20
CA SER A 122 5.53 -2.93 8.57
C SER A 122 4.48 -1.88 8.96
N PHE A 123 4.20 -0.94 8.04
CA PHE A 123 3.12 0.03 8.23
C PHE A 123 1.74 -0.64 8.31
N MET A 124 1.43 -1.54 7.37
CA MET A 124 0.14 -2.25 7.35
C MET A 124 -0.07 -3.08 8.62
N LEU A 125 0.97 -3.75 9.12
CA LEU A 125 0.90 -4.49 10.39
C LEU A 125 0.58 -3.58 11.57
N GLY A 126 1.14 -2.37 11.61
CA GLY A 126 0.80 -1.38 12.62
C GLY A 126 -0.65 -0.89 12.49
N ALA A 127 -1.05 -0.50 11.28
CA ALA A 127 -2.40 -0.02 10.99
C ALA A 127 -3.48 -1.10 11.21
N SER A 128 -3.12 -2.37 11.00
CA SER A 128 -4.04 -3.49 11.20
C SER A 128 -4.57 -3.60 12.63
N ASN A 129 -3.79 -3.21 13.63
CA ASN A 129 -4.25 -3.21 15.02
C ASN A 129 -5.46 -2.29 15.25
N PHE A 130 -5.60 -1.26 14.42
CA PHE A 130 -6.73 -0.32 14.49
C PHE A 130 -7.89 -0.73 13.58
N TYR A 131 -7.59 -1.11 12.32
CA TYR A 131 -8.63 -1.32 11.31
C TYR A 131 -9.22 -2.74 11.34
N MET A 132 -8.43 -3.78 11.63
CA MET A 132 -8.92 -5.16 11.57
C MET A 132 -10.11 -5.43 12.50
N PRO A 133 -10.14 -4.93 13.75
CA PRO A 133 -11.33 -5.13 14.61
C PRO A 133 -12.61 -4.54 14.03
N ILE A 134 -12.53 -3.40 13.34
CA ILE A 134 -13.70 -2.76 12.70
C ILE A 134 -14.23 -3.64 11.57
N PHE A 135 -13.32 -4.18 10.75
CA PHE A 135 -13.70 -5.07 9.65
C PHE A 135 -14.25 -6.40 10.15
N GLU A 136 -13.64 -6.96 11.19
CA GLU A 136 -14.09 -8.22 11.81
C GLU A 136 -15.52 -8.08 12.35
N GLU A 137 -15.82 -6.99 13.08
CA GLU A 137 -17.17 -6.72 13.60
C GLU A 137 -18.19 -6.66 12.47
N ALA A 138 -17.90 -5.95 11.38
CA ALA A 138 -18.77 -5.87 10.22
C ALA A 138 -18.96 -7.23 9.54
N LEU A 139 -17.88 -7.98 9.31
CA LEU A 139 -17.94 -9.29 8.67
C LEU A 139 -18.71 -10.32 9.50
N GLU A 140 -18.51 -10.34 10.81
CA GLU A 140 -19.23 -11.22 11.75
C GLU A 140 -20.72 -10.91 11.77
N ALA A 141 -21.10 -9.62 11.76
CA ALA A 141 -22.51 -9.22 11.73
C ALA A 141 -23.28 -9.79 10.53
N TYR A 142 -22.59 -10.01 9.42
CA TYR A 142 -23.19 -10.57 8.19
C TYR A 142 -22.81 -12.04 7.94
N ASN A 143 -22.16 -12.73 8.89
CA ASN A 143 -21.66 -14.10 8.76
C ASN A 143 -20.77 -14.31 7.51
N LEU A 144 -19.92 -13.35 7.21
CA LEU A 144 -18.98 -13.40 6.12
C LEU A 144 -17.63 -13.98 6.58
N PRO A 145 -16.86 -14.62 5.68
CA PRO A 145 -15.52 -15.11 5.99
C PRO A 145 -14.62 -13.98 6.48
N LEU A 146 -13.95 -14.17 7.63
CA LEU A 146 -13.08 -13.17 8.22
C LEU A 146 -11.83 -12.86 7.39
N GLU A 147 -11.47 -13.73 6.47
CA GLU A 147 -10.37 -13.50 5.52
C GLU A 147 -10.61 -12.28 4.62
N LEU A 148 -11.87 -11.89 4.43
CA LEU A 148 -12.21 -10.70 3.64
C LEU A 148 -11.70 -9.40 4.27
N LYS A 149 -11.35 -9.39 5.55
CA LYS A 149 -10.70 -8.25 6.20
C LYS A 149 -9.35 -7.85 5.57
N TYR A 150 -8.75 -8.75 4.81
CA TYR A 150 -7.49 -8.48 4.10
C TYR A 150 -7.69 -7.78 2.74
N LEU A 151 -8.93 -7.62 2.25
CA LEU A 151 -9.18 -6.86 1.01
C LEU A 151 -8.68 -5.41 1.10
N PRO A 152 -8.94 -4.63 2.18
CA PRO A 152 -8.39 -3.29 2.32
C PRO A 152 -6.85 -3.21 2.34
N VAL A 153 -6.16 -4.30 2.69
CA VAL A 153 -4.70 -4.39 2.57
C VAL A 153 -4.30 -4.35 1.10
N ILE A 154 -5.02 -5.10 0.25
CA ILE A 154 -4.75 -5.18 -1.19
C ILE A 154 -5.22 -3.90 -1.89
N GLU A 155 -6.38 -3.37 -1.53
CA GLU A 155 -7.03 -2.23 -2.19
C GLU A 155 -6.35 -0.89 -1.90
N SER A 156 -5.85 -0.68 -0.68
CA SER A 156 -5.38 0.63 -0.22
C SER A 156 -4.16 0.60 0.69
N ALA A 157 -3.56 -0.57 0.93
CA ALA A 157 -2.55 -0.75 1.97
C ALA A 157 -3.00 -0.23 3.36
N LEU A 158 -4.28 -0.33 3.67
CA LEU A 158 -4.93 0.22 4.86
C LEU A 158 -4.84 1.76 4.96
N ASN A 159 -4.77 2.45 3.82
CA ASN A 159 -4.76 3.91 3.77
C ASN A 159 -6.19 4.46 3.53
N PRO A 160 -6.85 5.09 4.52
CA PRO A 160 -8.20 5.63 4.36
C PRO A 160 -8.25 6.83 3.40
N LYS A 161 -7.10 7.43 3.09
CA LYS A 161 -7.00 8.57 2.18
C LYS A 161 -6.67 8.16 0.74
N ALA A 162 -6.48 6.87 0.47
CA ALA A 162 -6.15 6.39 -0.86
C ALA A 162 -7.20 6.80 -1.89
N VAL A 163 -6.72 7.23 -3.06
CA VAL A 163 -7.54 7.54 -4.23
C VAL A 163 -6.84 7.00 -5.46
N SER A 164 -7.50 6.10 -6.18
CA SER A 164 -6.95 5.54 -7.41
C SER A 164 -7.06 6.53 -8.59
N ARG A 165 -6.37 6.23 -9.68
CA ARG A 165 -6.43 7.03 -10.92
C ARG A 165 -7.86 7.16 -11.48
N VAL A 166 -8.71 6.18 -11.22
CA VAL A 166 -10.11 6.17 -11.67
C VAL A 166 -11.10 6.67 -10.62
N GLY A 167 -10.61 7.20 -9.48
CA GLY A 167 -11.42 7.81 -8.44
C GLY A 167 -12.03 6.84 -7.42
N ALA A 168 -11.59 5.59 -7.37
CA ALA A 168 -11.88 4.70 -6.25
C ALA A 168 -11.22 5.27 -4.98
N THR A 169 -11.92 5.23 -3.85
CA THR A 169 -11.51 6.00 -2.66
C THR A 169 -11.68 5.20 -1.38
N GLY A 170 -10.74 5.41 -0.44
CA GLY A 170 -10.80 4.89 0.92
C GLY A 170 -10.25 3.48 1.08
N LEU A 171 -10.44 2.90 2.26
CA LEU A 171 -9.91 1.58 2.63
C LEU A 171 -10.36 0.48 1.66
N TRP A 172 -11.63 0.51 1.25
CA TRP A 172 -12.27 -0.48 0.39
C TRP A 172 -12.29 -0.08 -1.09
N GLN A 173 -11.66 1.05 -1.46
CA GLN A 173 -11.59 1.56 -2.82
C GLN A 173 -12.95 1.62 -3.55
N PHE A 174 -13.98 2.13 -2.86
CA PHE A 174 -15.28 2.31 -3.49
C PHE A 174 -15.27 3.38 -4.58
N MET A 175 -15.78 3.03 -5.74
CA MET A 175 -16.17 4.03 -6.74
C MET A 175 -17.29 4.91 -6.21
N LEU A 176 -17.35 6.17 -6.65
CA LEU A 176 -18.36 7.13 -6.21
C LEU A 176 -19.80 6.58 -6.38
N SER A 177 -20.10 6.00 -7.54
CA SER A 177 -21.41 5.42 -7.83
C SER A 177 -21.73 4.23 -6.94
N THR A 178 -20.74 3.40 -6.65
CA THR A 178 -20.88 2.23 -5.78
C THR A 178 -21.12 2.66 -4.35
N GLY A 179 -20.31 3.57 -3.80
CA GLY A 179 -20.49 4.10 -2.46
C GLY A 179 -21.90 4.69 -2.26
N LYS A 180 -22.33 5.55 -3.17
CA LYS A 180 -23.69 6.12 -3.12
C LYS A 180 -24.81 5.07 -3.21
N ARG A 181 -24.63 4.02 -4.01
CA ARG A 181 -25.61 2.91 -4.10
C ARG A 181 -25.79 2.20 -2.77
N TYR A 182 -24.71 2.06 -2.00
CA TYR A 182 -24.73 1.44 -0.67
C TYR A 182 -24.98 2.43 0.47
N GLY A 183 -25.39 3.68 0.16
CA GLY A 183 -25.84 4.65 1.15
C GLY A 183 -24.74 5.52 1.73
N LEU A 184 -23.51 5.46 1.22
CA LEU A 184 -22.43 6.35 1.67
C LEU A 184 -22.66 7.77 1.15
N GLU A 185 -22.57 8.74 2.05
CA GLU A 185 -22.66 10.15 1.71
C GLU A 185 -21.31 10.67 1.21
N VAL A 186 -21.34 11.29 0.04
CA VAL A 186 -20.17 11.95 -0.58
C VAL A 186 -20.56 13.31 -1.08
N ASN A 187 -19.97 14.35 -0.52
CA ASN A 187 -20.19 15.75 -0.87
C ASN A 187 -18.87 16.54 -0.85
N THR A 188 -18.94 17.85 -0.93
CA THR A 188 -17.75 18.73 -0.97
C THR A 188 -17.05 18.86 0.39
N LEU A 189 -17.68 18.50 1.48
CA LEU A 189 -17.15 18.63 2.83
C LEU A 189 -16.60 17.32 3.37
N TYR A 190 -17.23 16.20 3.08
CA TYR A 190 -16.81 14.89 3.52
C TYR A 190 -17.14 13.78 2.53
N ASP A 191 -16.43 12.68 2.68
CA ASP A 191 -16.54 11.50 1.83
C ASP A 191 -16.50 10.25 2.74
N GLU A 192 -17.68 9.63 2.98
CA GLU A 192 -17.82 8.48 3.87
C GLU A 192 -17.13 7.21 3.35
N ARG A 193 -16.70 7.18 2.09
CA ARG A 193 -15.85 6.09 1.58
C ARG A 193 -14.50 6.02 2.31
N ARG A 194 -14.09 7.11 2.98
CA ARG A 194 -12.87 7.23 3.78
C ARG A 194 -13.07 6.91 5.26
N ASP A 195 -14.32 6.82 5.69
CA ASP A 195 -14.66 6.48 7.07
C ASP A 195 -14.57 4.96 7.24
N PRO A 196 -13.73 4.46 8.17
CA PRO A 196 -13.53 3.03 8.35
C PRO A 196 -14.81 2.28 8.75
N VAL A 197 -15.65 2.89 9.56
CA VAL A 197 -16.87 2.26 10.08
C VAL A 197 -18.00 2.32 9.05
N LYS A 198 -18.18 3.50 8.42
CA LYS A 198 -19.24 3.71 7.44
C LYS A 198 -19.06 2.90 6.16
N ALA A 199 -17.78 2.70 5.76
CA ALA A 199 -17.46 1.98 4.55
C ALA A 199 -17.39 0.45 4.76
N SER A 200 -17.39 -0.03 5.99
CA SER A 200 -17.42 -1.45 6.34
C SER A 200 -18.82 -1.90 6.66
#